data_f6e59d9254a7ea00aacad90538c00e10
#
_entry.id   f6e59d9254a7ea00aacad90538c00e10
#
_cell.length_a   1.000
_cell.length_b   1.000
_cell.length_c   1.000
_cell.angle_alpha   90.00
_cell.angle_beta   90.00
_cell.angle_gamma   90.00
#
_symmetry.space_group_name_H-M   'P 1'
#
loop_
_entity.id
_entity.type
_entity.pdbx_description
1 polymer ?
#
loop_
_entity_poly.entity_id
_entity_poly.type
_entity_poly.pdbx_seq_one_letter_code
_entity_poly.pdbx_strand_id
1 'polypeptide(L)' 'MDLIAKQIEPGLIQLVPNSVHAVFWLQTHFPKTEWDALLNSQAAFEDGCMITLSEDARRAGLNIDWECPVRS' A
#
# COMPACT_ATOMS: atom_id res chain seq x y z
N MET A 1 8.41 7.38 6.32
CA MET A 1 7.27 6.63 5.85
C MET A 1 7.48 6.14 4.48
N ASP A 2 7.39 4.86 4.31
CA ASP A 2 7.66 4.26 3.00
C ASP A 2 6.38 4.03 2.21
N LEU A 3 5.31 3.69 2.90
CA LEU A 3 4.03 3.43 2.27
C LEU A 3 2.94 4.18 3.00
N ILE A 4 1.94 4.63 2.25
CA ILE A 4 0.77 5.29 2.82
C ILE A 4 -0.45 4.47 2.42
N ALA A 5 -1.25 4.10 3.41
CA ALA A 5 -2.49 3.36 3.20
C ALA A 5 -3.66 4.29 3.49
N LYS A 6 -4.48 4.55 2.48
CA LYS A 6 -5.62 5.46 2.62
C LYS A 6 -6.90 4.70 2.39
N GLN A 7 -7.84 4.81 3.30
CA GLN A 7 -9.15 4.20 3.10
C GLN A 7 -9.97 5.09 2.19
N ILE A 8 -10.31 4.58 1.00
CA ILE A 8 -11.07 5.36 0.02
C ILE A 8 -12.55 5.00 0.04
N GLU A 9 -12.88 3.79 0.49
CA GLU A 9 -14.24 3.32 0.65
C GLU A 9 -14.26 2.33 1.78
N PRO A 10 -15.41 2.04 2.38
CA PRO A 10 -15.48 1.00 3.40
C PRO A 10 -14.95 -0.33 2.82
N GLY A 11 -13.97 -0.88 3.48
CA GLY A 11 -13.37 -2.15 3.07
C GLY A 11 -12.38 -2.05 1.93
N LEU A 12 -12.07 -0.84 1.46
CA LEU A 12 -11.15 -0.67 0.33
C LEU A 12 -10.08 0.36 0.67
N ILE A 13 -8.83 -0.06 0.56
CA ILE A 13 -7.68 0.76 0.96
C ILE A 13 -6.77 0.97 -0.23
N GLN A 14 -6.43 2.22 -0.50
CA GLN A 14 -5.51 2.58 -1.56
C GLN A 14 -4.10 2.61 -0.99
N LEU A 15 -3.15 2.02 -1.72
CA LEU A 15 -1.77 1.97 -1.29
C LEU A 15 -0.94 2.90 -2.15
N VAL A 16 -0.18 3.78 -1.49
CA VAL A 16 0.63 4.78 -2.17
C VAL A 16 2.08 4.62 -1.74
N PRO A 17 3.00 4.33 -2.67
CA PRO A 17 4.41 4.31 -2.31
C PRO A 17 4.93 5.71 -2.11
N ASN A 18 5.73 5.90 -1.08
CA ASN A 18 6.22 7.22 -0.70
C ASN A 18 7.75 7.29 -0.61
N SER A 19 8.44 6.23 -0.99
CA SER A 19 9.90 6.21 -1.00
C SER A 19 10.37 5.30 -2.12
N VAL A 20 11.62 5.48 -2.53
CA VAL A 20 12.21 4.62 -3.55
C VAL A 20 12.26 3.17 -3.07
N HIS A 21 12.55 2.98 -1.78
CA HIS A 21 12.59 1.66 -1.20
C HIS A 21 11.23 0.96 -1.34
N ALA A 22 10.16 1.70 -1.07
CA ALA A 22 8.81 1.15 -1.20
C ALA A 22 8.48 0.81 -2.64
N VAL A 23 8.91 1.64 -3.59
CA VAL A 23 8.70 1.37 -5.00
C VAL A 23 9.37 0.05 -5.40
N PHE A 24 10.63 -0.13 -4.99
CA PHE A 24 11.33 -1.37 -5.31
C PHE A 24 10.66 -2.57 -4.66
N TRP A 25 10.22 -2.44 -3.43
CA TRP A 25 9.58 -3.54 -2.74
C TRP A 25 8.27 -3.96 -3.43
N LEU A 26 7.50 -2.97 -3.86
CA LEU A 26 6.26 -3.25 -4.58
C LEU A 26 6.54 -3.92 -5.92
N GLN A 27 7.56 -3.48 -6.62
CA GLN A 27 7.93 -4.09 -7.89
C GLN A 27 8.38 -5.54 -7.71
N THR A 28 9.01 -5.84 -6.60
CA THR A 28 9.43 -7.20 -6.30
C THR A 28 8.25 -8.07 -5.90
N HIS A 29 7.28 -7.48 -5.20
CA HIS A 29 6.16 -8.24 -4.65
C HIS A 29 5.03 -8.48 -5.64
N PHE A 30 4.87 -7.61 -6.61
CA PHE A 30 3.75 -7.66 -7.54
C PHE A 30 4.24 -7.85 -8.97
N PRO A 31 3.44 -8.49 -9.83
CA PRO A 31 3.84 -8.67 -11.22
C PRO A 31 3.87 -7.34 -11.96
N LYS A 32 4.63 -7.33 -13.03
CA LYS A 32 4.85 -6.12 -13.81
C LYS A 32 3.54 -5.51 -14.31
N THR A 33 2.54 -6.33 -14.54
CA THR A 33 1.24 -5.84 -15.01
C THR A 33 0.55 -4.96 -13.99
N GLU A 34 0.93 -5.05 -12.71
CA GLU A 34 0.33 -4.25 -11.66
C GLU A 34 1.11 -2.97 -11.35
N TRP A 35 2.30 -2.82 -11.92
CA TRP A 35 3.17 -1.70 -11.55
C TRP A 35 2.57 -0.34 -11.86
N ASP A 36 1.90 -0.21 -13.01
CA ASP A 36 1.32 1.08 -13.38
C ASP A 36 0.30 1.54 -12.36
N ALA A 37 -0.58 0.65 -11.93
CA ALA A 37 -1.58 1.01 -10.93
C ALA A 37 -0.93 1.37 -9.60
N LEU A 38 0.10 0.60 -9.19
CA LEU A 38 0.77 0.84 -7.92
C LEU A 38 1.50 2.18 -7.94
N LEU A 39 2.22 2.47 -9.01
CA LEU A 39 3.03 3.68 -9.08
C LEU A 39 2.20 4.92 -9.32
N ASN A 40 1.02 4.77 -9.89
CA ASN A 40 0.11 5.90 -10.13
C ASN A 40 -0.92 6.04 -9.01
N SER A 41 -0.72 5.35 -7.91
CA SER A 41 -1.60 5.41 -6.74
C SER A 41 -3.04 5.00 -7.08
N GLN A 42 -3.19 4.06 -8.01
CA GLN A 42 -4.49 3.56 -8.40
C GLN A 42 -4.79 2.18 -7.85
N ALA A 43 -3.82 1.57 -7.18
CA ALA A 43 -4.02 0.24 -6.62
C ALA A 43 -4.81 0.33 -5.33
N ALA A 44 -5.86 -0.47 -5.24
CA ALA A 44 -6.67 -0.54 -4.04
C ALA A 44 -6.84 -2.00 -3.64
N PHE A 45 -6.87 -2.25 -2.35
CA PHE A 45 -6.91 -3.60 -1.81
C PHE A 45 -7.99 -3.70 -0.75
N GLU A 46 -8.57 -4.88 -0.62
CA GLU A 46 -9.52 -5.13 0.46
C GLU A 46 -8.81 -5.16 1.80
N ASP A 47 -9.56 -4.93 2.87
CA ASP A 47 -8.99 -4.88 4.21
C ASP A 47 -8.14 -6.11 4.54
N GLY A 48 -8.65 -7.30 4.24
CA GLY A 48 -7.93 -8.52 4.55
C GLY A 48 -6.60 -8.61 3.80
N CYS A 49 -6.59 -8.20 2.55
CA CYS A 49 -5.37 -8.19 1.76
C CYS A 49 -4.37 -7.20 2.31
N MET A 50 -4.85 -6.05 2.77
CA MET A 50 -3.98 -5.02 3.31
C MET A 50 -3.32 -5.46 4.61
N ILE A 51 -4.03 -6.22 5.44
CA ILE A 51 -3.44 -6.72 6.67
C ILE A 51 -2.24 -7.60 6.36
N THR A 52 -2.39 -8.54 5.43
CA THR A 52 -1.29 -9.42 5.04
C THR A 52 -0.16 -8.62 4.40
N LEU A 53 -0.50 -7.69 3.53
CA LEU A 53 0.48 -6.88 2.84
C LEU A 53 1.28 -6.01 3.82
N SER A 54 0.60 -5.44 4.80
CA SER A 54 1.27 -4.60 5.78
C SER A 54 2.23 -5.42 6.64
N GLU A 55 1.88 -6.65 6.97
CA GLU A 55 2.78 -7.51 7.72
C GLU A 55 4.02 -7.84 6.90
N ASP A 56 3.86 -8.13 5.62
CA ASP A 56 4.98 -8.42 4.75
C ASP A 56 5.89 -7.20 4.61
N ALA A 57 5.31 -6.02 4.48
CA ALA A 57 6.09 -4.79 4.36
C ALA A 57 6.90 -4.53 5.62
N ARG A 58 6.30 -4.76 6.78
CA ARG A 58 7.00 -4.57 8.05
C ARG A 58 8.17 -5.54 8.19
N ARG A 59 7.99 -6.77 7.73
CA ARG A 59 9.08 -7.75 7.74
C ARG A 59 10.21 -7.32 6.83
N ALA A 60 9.89 -6.59 5.78
CA ALA A 60 10.90 -6.07 4.87
C ALA A 60 11.55 -4.78 5.37
N GLY A 61 11.14 -4.29 6.54
CA GLY A 61 11.71 -3.08 7.10
C GLY A 61 11.05 -1.80 6.63
N LEU A 62 9.89 -1.90 5.99
CA LEU A 62 9.17 -0.74 5.52
C LEU A 62 8.20 -0.25 6.57
N ASN A 63 8.00 1.05 6.59
CA ASN A 63 7.02 1.68 7.48
C ASN A 63 5.76 2.02 6.70
N ILE A 64 4.61 1.72 7.28
CA ILE A 64 3.33 2.04 6.67
C ILE A 64 2.62 3.07 7.53
N ASP A 65 2.16 4.12 6.90
CA ASP A 65 1.39 5.16 7.56
C ASP A 65 -0.07 4.99 7.14
N TRP A 66 -0.93 4.74 8.11
CA TRP A 66 -2.35 4.52 7.83
C TRP A 66 -3.08 5.84 7.94
N GLU A 67 -3.71 6.27 6.83
CA GLU A 67 -4.53 7.45 6.83
C GLU A 67 -6.00 7.02 6.82
N CYS A 68 -6.71 7.34 7.85
CA CYS A 68 -8.13 7.05 7.92
C CYS A 68 -8.90 8.31 7.57
N PRO A 69 -10.05 8.19 6.92
CA PRO A 69 -10.89 9.36 6.73
C PRO A 69 -11.30 9.89 8.08
N VAL A 70 -11.49 11.15 8.13
CA VAL A 70 -11.92 11.75 9.35
C VAL A 70 -13.24 11.16 9.69
N ARG A 71 -13.37 10.67 10.91
CA ARG A 71 -14.48 10.13 11.26
C ARG A 71 -14.82 10.65 12.41
N SER A 72 -15.41 10.80 12.59
CA SER A 72 -15.89 11.36 13.66
C SER A 72 -16.11 10.59 14.76
#